data_7b1bf8cfffcdc67f621933c87106c33a
#
_entry.id   7b1bf8cfffcdc67f621933c87106c33a
#
_cell.length_a   1.000
_cell.length_b   1.000
_cell.length_c   1.000
_cell.angle_alpha   90.00
_cell.angle_beta   90.00
_cell.angle_gamma   90.00
#
_symmetry.space_group_name_H-M   'P 1'
#
loop_
_entity.id
_entity.type
_entity.pdbx_description
1 polymer ?
#
loop_
_entity_poly.entity_id
_entity_poly.type
_entity_poly.pdbx_seq_one_letter_code
_entity_poly.pdbx_strand_id
1 'polypeptide(L)'
;DAFGNALAGQTVSVLADNGATVAPTVTTQPDGTVEISVTSQTAGISAVTASINSSSQSQNVTFVADVRTAKIADLVVIKDGSEADGSTANTLRVRVTDAFGNALNGQTVSVLAGNGATVAPTVITEP
;
A
#
# COMPACT_ATOMS: atom_id res chain seq x y z
N ASP A 1 -28.67 -5.65 22.05
CA ASP A 1 -30.07 -5.71 21.60
C ASP A 1 -30.58 -4.31 21.32
N ALA A 2 -31.87 -4.15 21.08
CA ALA A 2 -32.49 -2.87 20.77
C ALA A 2 -32.40 -1.85 21.91
N PHE A 3 -32.13 -2.30 23.12
CA PHE A 3 -32.03 -1.47 24.31
C PHE A 3 -30.60 -1.23 24.78
N GLY A 4 -29.62 -1.61 23.97
CA GLY A 4 -28.21 -1.40 24.27
C GLY A 4 -27.58 -2.46 25.15
N ASN A 5 -28.24 -3.60 25.36
CA ASN A 5 -27.67 -4.71 26.14
C ASN A 5 -26.70 -5.50 25.25
N ALA A 6 -25.51 -5.79 25.78
CA ALA A 6 -24.49 -6.55 25.08
C ALA A 6 -24.97 -7.98 24.82
N LEU A 7 -24.61 -8.51 23.64
CA LEU A 7 -24.94 -9.87 23.22
C LEU A 7 -23.68 -10.67 22.93
N ALA A 8 -23.47 -11.72 23.70
CA ALA A 8 -22.36 -12.65 23.49
C ALA A 8 -22.75 -13.73 22.48
N GLY A 9 -21.76 -14.37 21.87
CA GLY A 9 -21.96 -15.53 21.03
C GLY A 9 -22.64 -15.26 19.70
N GLN A 10 -22.72 -14.02 19.27
CA GLN A 10 -23.35 -13.64 18.01
C GLN A 10 -22.35 -13.73 16.86
N THR A 11 -22.78 -14.34 15.75
CA THR A 11 -21.94 -14.45 14.54
C THR A 11 -22.13 -13.20 13.70
N VAL A 12 -21.02 -12.51 13.42
CA VAL A 12 -20.97 -11.31 12.60
C VAL A 12 -20.27 -11.64 11.30
N SER A 13 -20.88 -11.29 10.17
CA SER A 13 -20.27 -11.43 8.84
C SER A 13 -19.40 -10.23 8.55
N VAL A 14 -18.22 -10.46 7.97
CA VAL A 14 -17.23 -9.40 7.70
C VAL A 14 -16.78 -9.48 6.25
N LEU A 15 -16.72 -8.34 5.59
CA LEU A 15 -16.22 -8.19 4.23
C LEU A 15 -15.19 -7.05 4.21
N ALA A 16 -14.17 -7.20 3.37
CA ALA A 16 -13.18 -6.16 3.11
C ALA A 16 -12.94 -6.07 1.61
N ASP A 17 -12.70 -4.85 1.11
CA ASP A 17 -12.41 -4.65 -0.30
C ASP A 17 -10.95 -4.29 -0.53
N ASN A 18 -10.61 -3.88 -1.75
CA ASN A 18 -9.25 -3.52 -2.19
C ASN A 18 -8.23 -4.64 -1.92
N GLY A 19 -8.67 -5.90 -2.08
CA GLY A 19 -7.80 -7.06 -1.93
C GLY A 19 -7.39 -7.40 -0.50
N ALA A 20 -7.97 -6.75 0.50
CA ALA A 20 -7.66 -7.05 1.90
C ALA A 20 -8.27 -8.39 2.31
N THR A 21 -7.61 -9.03 3.27
CA THR A 21 -8.00 -10.34 3.80
C THR A 21 -8.54 -10.17 5.21
N VAL A 22 -9.68 -10.80 5.46
CA VAL A 22 -10.34 -10.78 6.77
C VAL A 22 -11.06 -12.12 6.97
N ALA A 23 -11.22 -12.54 8.23
CA ALA A 23 -12.05 -13.71 8.54
C ALA A 23 -13.50 -13.40 8.13
N PRO A 24 -14.17 -14.30 7.37
CA PRO A 24 -15.53 -14.02 6.86
C PRO A 24 -16.57 -13.92 7.97
N THR A 25 -16.34 -14.56 9.11
CA THR A 25 -17.22 -14.48 10.27
C THR A 25 -16.39 -14.38 11.55
N VAL A 26 -16.93 -13.68 12.53
CA VAL A 26 -16.37 -13.58 13.88
C VAL A 26 -17.51 -13.72 14.89
N THR A 27 -17.19 -14.09 16.13
CA THR A 27 -18.18 -14.34 17.17
C THR A 27 -17.95 -13.40 18.34
N THR A 28 -19.00 -12.71 18.79
CA THR A 28 -18.89 -11.75 19.89
C THR A 28 -18.57 -12.43 21.22
N GLN A 29 -17.76 -11.75 22.02
CA GLN A 29 -17.35 -12.15 23.35
C GLN A 29 -18.47 -11.79 24.35
N PRO A 30 -18.34 -12.24 25.63
CA PRO A 30 -19.39 -11.94 26.64
C PRO A 30 -19.73 -10.47 26.80
N ASP A 31 -18.80 -9.57 26.54
CA ASP A 31 -19.06 -8.13 26.60
C ASP A 31 -19.72 -7.57 25.32
N GLY A 32 -20.04 -8.42 24.36
CA GLY A 32 -20.67 -8.03 23.10
C GLY A 32 -19.71 -7.51 22.04
N THR A 33 -18.41 -7.52 22.31
CA THR A 33 -17.37 -7.05 21.35
C THR A 33 -16.59 -8.22 20.75
N VAL A 34 -15.94 -7.95 19.63
CA VAL A 34 -14.95 -8.84 19.04
C VAL A 34 -14.00 -8.01 18.18
N GLU A 35 -12.73 -8.37 18.19
CA GLU A 35 -11.74 -7.71 17.34
C GLU A 35 -11.67 -8.38 15.98
N ILE A 36 -11.52 -7.54 14.94
CA ILE A 36 -11.39 -7.99 13.56
C ILE A 36 -10.01 -7.60 13.06
N SER A 37 -9.23 -8.59 12.63
CA SER A 37 -7.90 -8.36 12.07
C SER A 37 -7.98 -8.36 10.55
N VAL A 38 -7.45 -7.31 9.94
CA VAL A 38 -7.45 -7.11 8.48
C VAL A 38 -6.02 -7.00 8.02
N THR A 39 -5.65 -7.75 6.98
CA THR A 39 -4.32 -7.70 6.38
C THR A 39 -4.43 -7.43 4.89
N SER A 40 -3.37 -6.88 4.30
CA SER A 40 -3.35 -6.62 2.86
C SER A 40 -1.92 -6.51 2.33
N GLN A 41 -1.74 -6.91 1.08
CA GLN A 41 -0.52 -6.67 0.31
C GLN A 41 -0.67 -5.43 -0.59
N THR A 42 -1.84 -4.80 -0.61
CA THR A 42 -2.15 -3.65 -1.46
C THR A 42 -2.27 -2.41 -0.60
N ALA A 43 -1.44 -1.40 -0.88
CA ALA A 43 -1.54 -0.11 -0.21
C ALA A 43 -2.81 0.61 -0.63
N GLY A 44 -3.34 1.44 0.26
CA GLY A 44 -4.55 2.20 0.02
C GLY A 44 -5.62 1.93 1.05
N ILE A 45 -6.81 2.39 0.76
CA ILE A 45 -7.96 2.29 1.66
C ILE A 45 -8.72 1.00 1.36
N SER A 46 -9.03 0.24 2.42
CA SER A 46 -9.93 -0.90 2.37
C SER A 46 -11.16 -0.59 3.22
N ALA A 47 -12.34 -0.69 2.63
CA ALA A 47 -13.60 -0.56 3.35
C ALA A 47 -13.95 -1.92 3.96
N VAL A 48 -14.12 -1.94 5.28
CA VAL A 48 -14.48 -3.15 6.03
C VAL A 48 -15.91 -3.00 6.51
N THR A 49 -16.74 -3.99 6.17
CA THR A 49 -18.16 -3.99 6.51
C THR A 49 -18.47 -5.17 7.41
N ALA A 50 -19.06 -4.89 8.57
CA ALA A 50 -19.55 -5.90 9.49
C ALA A 50 -21.08 -5.89 9.49
N SER A 51 -21.68 -7.06 9.46
CA SER A 51 -23.14 -7.16 9.41
C SER A 51 -23.66 -8.32 10.24
N ILE A 52 -24.84 -8.10 10.83
CA ILE A 52 -25.60 -9.11 11.54
C ILE A 52 -27.09 -8.81 11.36
N ASN A 53 -27.88 -9.79 11.00
CA ASN A 53 -29.30 -9.64 10.67
C ASN A 53 -29.46 -8.54 9.61
N SER A 54 -30.27 -7.50 9.90
CA SER A 54 -30.47 -6.36 9.00
C SER A 54 -29.59 -5.15 9.35
N SER A 55 -28.66 -5.31 10.31
CA SER A 55 -27.78 -4.24 10.76
C SER A 55 -26.40 -4.38 10.15
N SER A 56 -25.84 -3.29 9.66
CA SER A 56 -24.47 -3.28 9.14
C SER A 56 -23.82 -1.93 9.38
N GLN A 57 -22.49 -1.95 9.51
CA GLN A 57 -21.66 -0.75 9.56
C GLN A 57 -20.37 -0.99 8.83
N SER A 58 -19.81 0.08 8.28
CA SER A 58 -18.56 0.05 7.53
C SER A 58 -17.58 1.07 8.09
N GLN A 59 -16.30 0.71 8.07
CA GLN A 59 -15.20 1.62 8.38
C GLN A 59 -14.07 1.41 7.39
N ASN A 60 -13.31 2.47 7.14
CA ASN A 60 -12.14 2.39 6.28
C ASN A 60 -10.89 2.18 7.13
N VAL A 61 -10.04 1.26 6.68
CA VAL A 61 -8.69 1.11 7.20
C VAL A 61 -7.70 1.39 6.09
N THR A 62 -6.51 1.88 6.42
CA THR A 62 -5.51 2.28 5.45
C THR A 62 -4.27 1.42 5.59
N PHE A 63 -3.80 0.89 4.46
CA PHE A 63 -2.53 0.17 4.37
C PHE A 63 -1.52 1.02 3.62
N VAL A 64 -0.29 1.01 4.09
CA VAL A 64 0.79 1.77 3.46
C VAL A 64 1.81 0.80 2.86
N ALA A 65 2.58 1.27 1.87
CA ALA A 65 3.65 0.48 1.28
C ALA A 65 4.73 0.17 2.33
N ASP A 66 5.35 -1.01 2.21
CA ASP A 66 6.36 -1.48 3.17
C ASP A 66 7.75 -1.00 2.73
N VAL A 67 8.25 0.06 3.38
CA VAL A 67 9.56 0.64 3.05
C VAL A 67 10.71 -0.33 3.31
N ARG A 68 10.52 -1.35 4.16
CA ARG A 68 11.57 -2.32 4.49
C ARG A 68 11.86 -3.27 3.33
N THR A 69 10.94 -3.39 2.37
CA THR A 69 11.10 -4.24 1.19
C THR A 69 11.30 -3.44 -0.08
N ALA A 70 11.74 -2.18 0.03
CA ALA A 70 11.94 -1.29 -1.12
C ALA A 70 12.90 -1.90 -2.14
N LYS A 71 12.52 -1.81 -3.41
CA LYS A 71 13.33 -2.31 -4.52
C LYS A 71 13.13 -1.45 -5.76
N ILE A 72 14.09 -1.50 -6.68
CA ILE A 72 13.94 -0.91 -8.00
C ILE A 72 13.04 -1.84 -8.82
N ALA A 73 11.84 -1.35 -9.16
CA ALA A 73 10.89 -2.12 -9.97
C ALA A 73 11.21 -2.00 -11.45
N ASP A 74 11.59 -0.81 -11.91
CA ASP A 74 12.05 -0.62 -13.29
C ASP A 74 12.94 0.63 -13.41
N LEU A 75 13.65 0.70 -14.52
CA LEU A 75 14.48 1.82 -14.94
C LEU A 75 14.27 1.99 -16.44
N VAL A 76 13.70 3.12 -16.86
CA VAL A 76 13.24 3.35 -18.23
C VAL A 76 13.90 4.60 -18.80
N VAL A 77 14.38 4.53 -20.03
CA VAL A 77 14.90 5.69 -20.77
C VAL A 77 13.72 6.51 -21.29
N ILE A 78 13.64 7.78 -20.87
CA ILE A 78 12.60 8.71 -21.28
C ILE A 78 13.05 9.54 -22.49
N LYS A 79 14.29 10.03 -22.48
CA LYS A 79 14.89 10.79 -23.56
C LYS A 79 16.29 10.25 -23.84
N ASP A 80 16.58 9.94 -25.10
CA ASP A 80 17.85 9.41 -25.55
C ASP A 80 18.35 10.16 -26.79
N GLY A 81 19.59 9.93 -27.14
CA GLY A 81 20.18 10.51 -28.36
C GLY A 81 20.63 11.96 -28.23
N SER A 82 20.78 12.47 -27.00
CA SER A 82 21.26 13.84 -26.78
C SER A 82 22.71 14.01 -27.20
N GLU A 83 23.06 15.21 -27.66
CA GLU A 83 24.41 15.53 -28.09
C GLU A 83 25.37 15.52 -26.90
N ALA A 84 26.58 15.02 -27.12
CA ALA A 84 27.61 14.91 -26.08
C ALA A 84 28.33 16.26 -25.91
N ASP A 85 27.58 17.30 -25.56
CA ASP A 85 28.08 18.67 -25.41
C ASP A 85 28.33 19.08 -23.96
N GLY A 86 28.10 18.18 -23.02
CA GLY A 86 28.28 18.41 -21.60
C GLY A 86 27.11 19.12 -20.92
N SER A 87 26.08 19.52 -21.68
CA SER A 87 24.94 20.25 -21.12
C SER A 87 23.57 19.71 -21.52
N THR A 88 23.47 18.99 -22.65
CA THR A 88 22.21 18.39 -23.09
C THR A 88 22.05 17.01 -22.46
N ALA A 89 20.92 16.81 -21.76
CA ALA A 89 20.71 15.61 -20.95
C ALA A 89 19.88 14.56 -21.66
N ASN A 90 20.24 13.29 -21.48
CA ASN A 90 19.33 12.16 -21.58
C ASN A 90 18.62 11.99 -20.25
N THR A 91 17.42 11.45 -20.26
CA THR A 91 16.59 11.34 -19.05
C THR A 91 16.08 9.92 -18.89
N LEU A 92 16.17 9.41 -17.66
CA LEU A 92 15.62 8.12 -17.28
C LEU A 92 14.61 8.30 -16.16
N ARG A 93 13.74 7.34 -16.00
CA ARG A 93 12.83 7.28 -14.85
C ARG A 93 13.04 5.97 -14.10
N VAL A 94 13.21 6.06 -12.80
CA VAL A 94 13.32 4.91 -11.90
C VAL A 94 12.03 4.81 -11.09
N ARG A 95 11.51 3.60 -10.94
CA ARG A 95 10.36 3.31 -10.09
C ARG A 95 10.80 2.43 -8.94
N VAL A 96 10.45 2.86 -7.73
CA VAL A 96 10.71 2.11 -6.49
C VAL A 96 9.38 1.62 -5.94
N THR A 97 9.32 0.34 -5.63
CA THR A 97 8.14 -0.29 -5.02
C THR A 97 8.57 -1.13 -3.84
N ASP A 98 7.59 -1.57 -3.03
CA ASP A 98 7.82 -2.63 -2.05
C ASP A 98 7.81 -3.99 -2.75
N ALA A 99 7.92 -5.08 -1.96
CA ALA A 99 7.94 -6.45 -2.50
C ALA A 99 6.64 -6.82 -3.23
N PHE A 100 5.54 -6.11 -2.95
CA PHE A 100 4.22 -6.41 -3.50
C PHE A 100 3.80 -5.44 -4.61
N GLY A 101 4.71 -4.56 -5.06
CA GLY A 101 4.44 -3.66 -6.17
C GLY A 101 3.82 -2.33 -5.78
N ASN A 102 3.68 -2.03 -4.50
CA ASN A 102 3.16 -0.74 -4.05
C ASN A 102 4.23 0.34 -4.20
N ALA A 103 3.88 1.46 -4.84
CA ALA A 103 4.81 2.57 -5.08
C ALA A 103 5.30 3.18 -3.75
N LEU A 104 6.58 3.53 -3.71
CA LEU A 104 7.21 4.15 -2.55
C LEU A 104 7.76 5.52 -2.93
N ASN A 105 7.30 6.56 -2.25
CA ASN A 105 7.86 7.90 -2.40
C ASN A 105 8.95 8.16 -1.35
N GLY A 106 9.69 9.26 -1.53
CA GLY A 106 10.67 9.70 -0.53
C GLY A 106 11.86 8.77 -0.34
N GLN A 107 12.07 7.82 -1.28
CA GLN A 107 13.17 6.87 -1.18
C GLN A 107 14.40 7.41 -1.90
N THR A 108 15.55 7.31 -1.26
CA THR A 108 16.84 7.73 -1.85
C THR A 108 17.38 6.61 -2.72
N VAL A 109 17.62 6.92 -4.00
CA VAL A 109 18.16 5.98 -4.97
C VAL A 109 19.57 6.44 -5.35
N SER A 110 20.55 5.53 -5.26
CA SER A 110 21.92 5.79 -5.71
C SER A 110 22.04 5.54 -7.21
N VAL A 111 22.72 6.43 -7.91
CA VAL A 111 22.83 6.40 -9.36
C VAL A 111 24.30 6.48 -9.76
N LEU A 112 24.71 5.63 -10.71
CA LEU A 112 26.04 5.63 -11.31
C LEU A 112 25.90 5.64 -12.83
N ALA A 113 26.81 6.33 -13.50
CA ALA A 113 26.89 6.36 -14.96
C ALA A 113 28.29 6.01 -15.40
N GLY A 114 28.40 5.31 -16.53
CA GLY A 114 29.68 4.93 -17.13
C GLY A 114 30.12 5.88 -18.24
N ASN A 115 31.26 5.57 -18.84
CA ASN A 115 31.80 6.25 -20.02
C ASN A 115 31.96 7.77 -19.83
N GLY A 116 32.32 8.20 -18.62
CA GLY A 116 32.57 9.62 -18.33
C GLY A 116 31.33 10.49 -18.23
N ALA A 117 30.14 9.91 -18.26
CA ALA A 117 28.89 10.66 -18.12
C ALA A 117 28.72 11.17 -16.69
N THR A 118 28.04 12.31 -16.57
CA THR A 118 27.76 12.96 -15.29
C THR A 118 26.29 12.73 -14.90
N VAL A 119 26.07 12.32 -13.67
CA VAL A 119 24.72 12.09 -13.12
C VAL A 119 24.71 12.50 -11.65
N ALA A 120 23.56 12.95 -11.16
CA ALA A 120 23.38 13.18 -9.72
C ALA A 120 23.62 11.85 -8.98
N PRO A 121 24.48 11.83 -7.92
CA PRO A 121 24.80 10.58 -7.23
C PRO A 121 23.62 9.97 -6.51
N THR A 122 22.64 10.77 -6.11
CA THR A 122 21.40 10.31 -5.47
C THR A 122 20.21 11.10 -5.99
N VAL A 123 19.08 10.45 -6.06
CA VAL A 123 17.79 11.07 -6.36
C VAL A 123 16.75 10.53 -5.38
N ILE A 124 15.65 11.28 -5.22
CA ILE A 124 14.59 10.91 -4.28
C ILE A 124 13.30 10.69 -5.06
N THR A 125 12.62 9.57 -4.77
CA THR A 125 11.38 9.23 -5.48
C THR A 125 10.25 10.19 -5.13
N GLU A 126 9.46 10.52 -6.13
CA GLU A 126 8.31 11.41 -6.03
C GLU A 126 7.07 10.65 -5.53
N PRO A 127 6.07 11.38 -4.98
CA PRO A 127 4.78 10.76 -4.68
C PRO A 127 4.08 10.26 -5.93
#